data_7a231d84061113fd5f6cf6f3290d7f80
#
_entry.id   7a231d84061113fd5f6cf6f3290d7f80
#
_cell.length_a   1.000
_cell.length_b   1.000
_cell.length_c   1.000
_cell.angle_alpha   90.00
_cell.angle_beta   90.00
_cell.angle_gamma   90.00
#
_symmetry.space_group_name_H-M   'P 1'
#
loop_
_entity.id
_entity.type
_entity.pdbx_description
1 polymer ?
#
loop_
_entity_poly.entity_id
_entity_poly.type
_entity_poly.pdbx_seq_one_letter_code
_entity_poly.pdbx_strand_id
1 'polypeptide(L)'
;MKIPISIAIITKNEEKNIEDALESVKDFEEIVVVDAFSEDRTVEICKNYTDKIYKLEWKGFATQKQFAVEKTTLPWVFILDADERVTEALKMEITEKISNDDFDGYFIPRKNFFLGKWIKHSGWWPDYTLRLFRKDKGKMQIREVHEKVIVNGKVGYVKEPILHYTYQTFED
;
A
#
# COMPACT_ATOMS: atom_id res chain seq x y z
N MET A 1 12.93 11.95 -11.96
CA MET A 1 12.37 10.78 -12.67
C MET A 1 11.38 10.07 -11.76
N LYS A 2 10.23 9.70 -12.26
CA LYS A 2 9.22 8.97 -11.47
C LYS A 2 9.56 7.48 -11.39
N ILE A 3 9.22 6.86 -10.26
CA ILE A 3 9.38 5.41 -10.07
C ILE A 3 8.25 4.69 -10.85
N PRO A 4 8.57 3.76 -11.78
CA PRO A 4 7.56 3.16 -12.67
C PRO A 4 6.73 2.06 -11.99
N ILE A 5 6.08 2.40 -10.90
CA ILE A 5 5.22 1.53 -10.11
C ILE A 5 3.90 2.28 -9.88
N SER A 6 2.78 1.56 -10.00
CA SER A 6 1.48 2.08 -9.59
C SER A 6 1.26 1.85 -8.10
N ILE A 7 0.91 2.89 -7.38
CA ILE A 7 0.48 2.80 -5.98
C ILE A 7 -1.04 2.61 -5.96
N ALA A 8 -1.51 1.59 -5.25
CA ALA A 8 -2.94 1.33 -5.06
C ALA A 8 -3.29 1.53 -3.59
N ILE A 9 -4.14 2.51 -3.30
CA ILE A 9 -4.55 2.87 -1.93
C ILE A 9 -6.06 2.75 -1.80
N ILE A 10 -6.52 2.12 -0.72
CA ILE A 10 -7.93 2.17 -0.31
C ILE A 10 -8.05 3.06 0.91
N THR A 11 -9.18 3.77 1.03
CA THR A 11 -9.37 4.70 2.12
C THR A 11 -10.85 4.87 2.50
N LYS A 12 -11.08 5.15 3.78
CA LYS A 12 -12.37 5.59 4.31
C LYS A 12 -12.13 6.38 5.59
N ASN A 13 -12.47 7.68 5.57
CA ASN A 13 -12.31 8.59 6.71
C ASN A 13 -10.90 8.56 7.32
N GLU A 14 -9.91 8.80 6.47
CA GLU A 14 -8.48 8.77 6.82
C GLU A 14 -7.82 10.14 6.71
N GLU A 15 -8.56 11.24 6.95
CA GLU A 15 -8.01 12.59 6.81
C GLU A 15 -6.77 12.85 7.67
N LYS A 16 -6.62 12.15 8.83
CA LYS A 16 -5.47 12.27 9.71
C LYS A 16 -4.19 11.63 9.15
N ASN A 17 -4.34 10.62 8.30
CA ASN A 17 -3.23 9.79 7.82
C ASN A 17 -2.93 9.94 6.33
N ILE A 18 -3.94 10.22 5.52
CA ILE A 18 -3.82 10.08 4.06
C ILE A 18 -2.79 11.03 3.45
N GLU A 19 -2.64 12.24 3.97
CA GLU A 19 -1.68 13.19 3.42
C GLU A 19 -0.25 12.69 3.52
N ASP A 20 0.16 12.20 4.70
CA ASP A 20 1.50 11.65 4.91
C ASP A 20 1.75 10.40 4.07
N ALA A 21 0.74 9.55 3.90
CA ALA A 21 0.84 8.38 3.03
C ALA A 21 1.09 8.81 1.58
N LEU A 22 0.30 9.73 1.06
CA LEU A 22 0.42 10.25 -0.31
C LEU A 22 1.74 10.99 -0.51
N GLU A 23 2.15 11.83 0.44
CA GLU A 23 3.42 12.54 0.38
C GLU A 23 4.60 11.56 0.27
N SER A 24 4.53 10.42 0.97
CA SER A 24 5.58 9.41 0.94
C SER A 24 5.70 8.69 -0.41
N VAL A 25 4.67 8.75 -1.27
CA VAL A 25 4.64 8.07 -2.56
C VAL A 25 4.49 9.00 -3.76
N LYS A 26 4.63 10.29 -3.58
CA LYS A 26 4.48 11.26 -4.67
C LYS A 26 5.47 11.09 -5.82
N ASP A 27 6.58 10.41 -5.58
CA ASP A 27 7.61 10.13 -6.60
C ASP A 27 7.27 8.92 -7.48
N PHE A 28 6.20 8.22 -7.19
CA PHE A 28 5.72 7.11 -8.00
C PHE A 28 4.93 7.62 -9.21
N GLU A 29 5.02 6.89 -10.31
CA GLU A 29 4.47 7.34 -11.59
C GLU A 29 2.94 7.39 -11.61
N GLU A 30 2.29 6.50 -10.87
CA GLU A 30 0.83 6.45 -10.80
C GLU A 30 0.37 6.24 -9.36
N ILE A 31 -0.65 7.00 -8.94
CA ILE A 31 -1.33 6.80 -7.66
C ILE A 31 -2.82 6.63 -7.97
N VAL A 32 -3.38 5.48 -7.57
CA VAL A 32 -4.81 5.18 -7.66
C VAL A 32 -5.38 5.10 -6.26
N VAL A 33 -6.44 5.85 -6.00
CA VAL A 33 -7.15 5.85 -4.72
C VAL A 33 -8.57 5.34 -4.92
N VAL A 34 -8.97 4.38 -4.10
CA VAL A 34 -10.37 3.92 -4.02
C VAL A 34 -10.92 4.33 -2.67
N ASP A 35 -11.90 5.24 -2.70
CA ASP A 35 -12.52 5.80 -1.51
C ASP A 35 -13.90 5.19 -1.27
N ALA A 36 -14.16 4.74 -0.06
CA ALA A 36 -15.43 4.14 0.35
C ALA A 36 -16.39 5.20 0.90
N PHE A 37 -16.62 6.27 0.14
CA PHE A 37 -17.51 7.38 0.48
C PHE A 37 -17.18 8.04 1.81
N SER A 38 -15.94 8.51 1.95
CA SER A 38 -15.48 9.27 3.11
C SER A 38 -16.34 10.52 3.31
N GLU A 39 -16.65 10.82 4.57
CA GLU A 39 -17.45 12.00 4.97
C GLU A 39 -16.58 13.16 5.47
N ASP A 40 -15.28 12.91 5.66
CA ASP A 40 -14.30 13.87 6.09
C ASP A 40 -13.52 14.48 4.89
N ARG A 41 -12.36 15.06 5.13
CA ARG A 41 -11.56 15.72 4.10
C ARG A 41 -10.64 14.76 3.30
N THR A 42 -10.80 13.45 3.46
CA THR A 42 -9.92 12.46 2.80
C THR A 42 -9.84 12.68 1.29
N VAL A 43 -10.98 12.75 0.59
CA VAL A 43 -11.00 12.91 -0.87
C VAL A 43 -10.42 14.27 -1.30
N GLU A 44 -10.73 15.33 -0.57
CA GLU A 44 -10.18 16.67 -0.81
C GLU A 44 -8.65 16.64 -0.80
N ILE A 45 -8.06 15.98 0.20
CA ILE A 45 -6.61 15.82 0.32
C ILE A 45 -6.05 15.00 -0.86
N CYS A 46 -6.68 13.89 -1.21
CA CYS A 46 -6.26 13.03 -2.31
C CYS A 46 -6.17 13.78 -3.64
N LYS A 47 -7.06 14.73 -3.88
CA LYS A 47 -7.07 15.53 -5.11
C LYS A 47 -5.83 16.36 -5.34
N ASN A 48 -5.05 16.64 -4.29
CA ASN A 48 -3.78 17.35 -4.40
C ASN A 48 -2.66 16.47 -4.97
N TYR A 49 -2.86 15.16 -5.04
CA TYR A 49 -1.82 14.19 -5.42
C TYR A 49 -2.16 13.41 -6.69
N THR A 50 -3.45 13.19 -6.97
CA THR A 50 -3.87 12.38 -8.12
C THR A 50 -5.28 12.75 -8.56
N ASP A 51 -5.54 12.56 -9.87
CA ASP A 51 -6.88 12.64 -10.45
C ASP A 51 -7.56 11.25 -10.49
N LYS A 52 -6.82 10.18 -10.21
CA LYS A 52 -7.32 8.80 -10.27
C LYS A 52 -7.94 8.40 -8.95
N ILE A 53 -9.06 8.99 -8.62
CA ILE A 53 -9.82 8.74 -7.41
C ILE A 53 -11.16 8.12 -7.80
N TYR A 54 -11.42 6.90 -7.31
CA TYR A 54 -12.62 6.14 -7.59
C TYR A 54 -13.41 5.93 -6.31
N LYS A 55 -14.72 5.98 -6.39
CA LYS A 55 -15.59 5.72 -5.25
C LYS A 55 -16.20 4.33 -5.39
N LEU A 56 -16.11 3.54 -4.34
CA LEU A 56 -16.69 2.21 -4.26
C LEU A 56 -17.24 2.00 -2.85
N GLU A 57 -18.50 1.62 -2.77
CA GLU A 57 -19.12 1.25 -1.51
C GLU A 57 -18.29 0.15 -0.83
N TRP A 58 -18.17 0.21 0.50
CA TRP A 58 -17.34 -0.74 1.23
C TRP A 58 -17.85 -2.18 1.06
N LYS A 59 -17.00 -3.04 0.55
CA LYS A 59 -17.28 -4.45 0.30
C LYS A 59 -16.23 -5.38 0.92
N GLY A 60 -15.45 -4.88 1.87
CA GLY A 60 -14.34 -5.59 2.49
C GLY A 60 -12.99 -5.22 1.92
N PHE A 61 -11.93 -5.46 2.69
CA PHE A 61 -10.56 -5.07 2.32
C PHE A 61 -10.10 -5.67 1.00
N ALA A 62 -10.32 -6.97 0.81
CA ALA A 62 -9.87 -7.66 -0.39
C ALA A 62 -10.52 -7.11 -1.66
N THR A 63 -11.83 -6.90 -1.63
CA THR A 63 -12.59 -6.38 -2.78
C THR A 63 -12.17 -4.95 -3.11
N GLN A 64 -12.01 -4.09 -2.07
CA GLN A 64 -11.56 -2.71 -2.27
C GLN A 64 -10.15 -2.67 -2.87
N LYS A 65 -9.22 -3.47 -2.34
CA LYS A 65 -7.85 -3.53 -2.84
C LYS A 65 -7.79 -4.10 -4.26
N GLN A 66 -8.54 -5.15 -4.56
CA GLN A 66 -8.59 -5.72 -5.91
C GLN A 66 -9.12 -4.70 -6.92
N PHE A 67 -10.15 -3.97 -6.57
CA PHE A 67 -10.69 -2.90 -7.42
C PHE A 67 -9.63 -1.82 -7.69
N ALA A 68 -8.87 -1.42 -6.66
CA ALA A 68 -7.78 -0.45 -6.82
C ALA A 68 -6.70 -0.98 -7.76
N VAL A 69 -6.28 -2.24 -7.60
CA VAL A 69 -5.31 -2.90 -8.47
C VAL A 69 -5.78 -2.91 -9.92
N GLU A 70 -7.05 -3.22 -10.15
CA GLU A 70 -7.63 -3.25 -11.50
C GLU A 70 -7.60 -1.88 -12.20
N LYS A 71 -7.63 -0.79 -11.43
CA LYS A 71 -7.57 0.57 -11.95
C LYS A 71 -6.15 1.05 -12.27
N THR A 72 -5.12 0.33 -11.81
CA THR A 72 -3.73 0.67 -12.13
C THR A 72 -3.40 0.32 -13.58
N THR A 73 -2.41 1.02 -14.16
CA THR A 73 -2.07 0.85 -15.57
C THR A 73 -0.62 0.41 -15.82
N LEU A 74 0.23 0.41 -14.79
CA LEU A 74 1.63 0.04 -14.94
C LEU A 74 1.87 -1.45 -14.66
N PRO A 75 2.98 -2.02 -15.15
CA PRO A 75 3.29 -3.44 -14.94
C PRO A 75 3.50 -3.84 -13.48
N TRP A 76 3.99 -2.92 -12.65
CA TRP A 76 4.23 -3.19 -11.22
C TRP A 76 3.24 -2.41 -10.36
N VAL A 77 2.68 -3.09 -9.36
CA VAL A 77 1.72 -2.53 -8.40
C VAL A 77 2.25 -2.67 -6.99
N PHE A 78 2.11 -1.60 -6.22
CA PHE A 78 2.42 -1.57 -4.79
C PHE A 78 1.16 -1.17 -4.03
N ILE A 79 0.65 -2.06 -3.18
CA ILE A 79 -0.53 -1.78 -2.35
C ILE A 79 -0.07 -1.11 -1.07
N LEU A 80 -0.62 0.06 -0.76
CA LEU A 80 -0.31 0.83 0.44
C LEU A 80 -1.61 1.16 1.18
N ASP A 81 -1.61 0.95 2.50
CA ASP A 81 -2.72 1.38 3.34
C ASP A 81 -2.55 2.87 3.73
N ALA A 82 -3.66 3.54 4.02
CA ALA A 82 -3.67 4.97 4.30
C ALA A 82 -2.84 5.38 5.54
N ASP A 83 -2.65 4.44 6.46
CA ASP A 83 -1.84 4.62 7.68
C ASP A 83 -0.41 4.12 7.54
N GLU A 84 0.03 3.87 6.31
CA GLU A 84 1.39 3.41 6.02
C GLU A 84 2.21 4.50 5.32
N ARG A 85 3.54 4.38 5.40
CA ARG A 85 4.49 5.32 4.80
C ARG A 85 5.62 4.57 4.12
N VAL A 86 6.05 5.05 2.95
CA VAL A 86 7.21 4.53 2.22
C VAL A 86 8.41 5.42 2.48
N THR A 87 9.52 4.84 2.96
CA THR A 87 10.76 5.58 3.21
C THR A 87 11.59 5.72 1.93
N GLU A 88 12.53 6.65 1.91
CA GLU A 88 13.49 6.80 0.80
C GLU A 88 14.31 5.52 0.60
N ALA A 89 14.74 4.87 1.70
CA ALA A 89 15.49 3.62 1.63
C ALA A 89 14.67 2.50 0.96
N LEU A 90 13.38 2.40 1.30
CA LEU A 90 12.48 1.43 0.66
C LEU A 90 12.30 1.74 -0.83
N LYS A 91 12.13 3.00 -1.21
CA LYS A 91 12.02 3.41 -2.62
C LYS A 91 13.24 2.97 -3.43
N MET A 92 14.43 3.19 -2.88
CA MET A 92 15.69 2.79 -3.54
C MET A 92 15.75 1.28 -3.74
N GLU A 93 15.42 0.51 -2.71
CA GLU A 93 15.47 -0.95 -2.78
C GLU A 93 14.46 -1.51 -3.79
N ILE A 94 13.21 -1.06 -3.76
CA ILE A 94 12.18 -1.58 -4.69
C ILE A 94 12.45 -1.15 -6.14
N THR A 95 13.03 0.04 -6.35
CA THR A 95 13.43 0.48 -7.69
C THR A 95 14.49 -0.45 -8.27
N GLU A 96 15.47 -0.86 -7.46
CA GLU A 96 16.46 -1.84 -7.85
C GLU A 96 15.84 -3.21 -8.14
N LYS A 97 14.96 -3.66 -7.25
CA LYS A 97 14.30 -4.98 -7.37
C LYS A 97 13.49 -5.12 -8.65
N ILE A 98 12.71 -4.11 -9.03
CA ILE A 98 11.87 -4.19 -10.23
C ILE A 98 12.66 -4.07 -11.53
N SER A 99 13.92 -3.61 -11.47
CA SER A 99 14.78 -3.55 -12.65
C SER A 99 15.32 -4.92 -13.05
N ASN A 100 15.19 -5.92 -12.18
CA ASN A 100 15.60 -7.30 -12.41
C ASN A 100 14.38 -8.18 -12.66
N ASP A 101 14.50 -9.17 -13.53
CA ASP A 101 13.43 -10.13 -13.83
C ASP A 101 13.49 -11.38 -12.95
N ASP A 102 14.08 -11.29 -11.76
CA ASP A 102 14.30 -12.42 -10.88
C ASP A 102 13.01 -12.91 -10.22
N PHE A 103 12.10 -11.99 -9.88
CA PHE A 103 10.89 -12.29 -9.13
C PHE A 103 9.66 -11.56 -9.71
N ASP A 104 8.49 -12.12 -9.44
CA ASP A 104 7.19 -11.56 -9.87
C ASP A 104 6.46 -10.84 -8.75
N GLY A 105 6.97 -10.94 -7.54
CA GLY A 105 6.44 -10.25 -6.37
C GLY A 105 7.41 -10.27 -5.21
N TYR A 106 7.18 -9.39 -4.24
CA TYR A 106 8.06 -9.22 -3.09
C TYR A 106 7.27 -9.06 -1.80
N PHE A 107 7.68 -9.82 -0.79
CA PHE A 107 7.29 -9.57 0.59
C PHE A 107 8.09 -8.39 1.13
N ILE A 108 7.39 -7.46 1.79
CA ILE A 108 7.98 -6.27 2.40
C ILE A 108 7.67 -6.33 3.90
N PRO A 109 8.69 -6.17 4.78
CA PRO A 109 8.42 -6.16 6.22
C PRO A 109 7.69 -4.87 6.60
N ARG A 110 6.74 -4.99 7.50
CA ARG A 110 5.98 -3.87 8.02
C ARG A 110 6.44 -3.57 9.45
N LYS A 111 6.89 -2.35 9.66
CA LYS A 111 7.34 -1.87 10.96
C LYS A 111 6.18 -1.17 11.65
N ASN A 112 5.61 -1.83 12.64
CA ASN A 112 4.40 -1.38 13.30
C ASN A 112 4.71 -0.45 14.49
N PHE A 113 4.07 0.73 14.51
CA PHE A 113 4.13 1.69 15.60
C PHE A 113 2.78 1.75 16.30
N PHE A 114 2.82 1.71 17.62
CA PHE A 114 1.66 1.90 18.46
C PHE A 114 1.92 3.06 19.40
N LEU A 115 1.11 4.10 19.35
CA LEU A 115 1.27 5.35 20.12
C LEU A 115 2.71 5.91 20.01
N GLY A 116 3.26 5.90 18.80
CA GLY A 116 4.60 6.42 18.50
C GLY A 116 5.75 5.49 18.86
N LYS A 117 5.49 4.26 19.34
CA LYS A 117 6.53 3.30 19.71
C LYS A 117 6.57 2.13 18.76
N TRP A 118 7.78 1.78 18.33
CA TRP A 118 7.99 0.59 17.51
C TRP A 118 7.78 -0.68 18.36
N ILE A 119 6.86 -1.54 17.88
CA ILE A 119 6.57 -2.82 18.51
C ILE A 119 7.42 -3.91 17.86
N LYS A 120 8.43 -4.40 18.58
CA LYS A 120 9.40 -5.39 18.10
C LYS A 120 9.06 -6.83 18.50
N HIS A 121 8.19 -7.01 19.49
CA HIS A 121 7.92 -8.31 20.14
C HIS A 121 6.52 -8.82 19.82
N SER A 122 6.22 -10.04 20.24
CA SER A 122 4.89 -10.68 20.09
C SER A 122 4.46 -10.90 18.64
N GLY A 123 5.42 -11.19 17.75
CA GLY A 123 5.15 -11.45 16.34
C GLY A 123 4.89 -10.21 15.48
N TRP A 124 5.10 -9.01 16.02
CA TRP A 124 4.90 -7.76 15.30
C TRP A 124 6.12 -7.35 14.46
N TRP A 125 7.23 -8.06 14.56
CA TRP A 125 8.44 -7.82 13.77
C TRP A 125 9.26 -9.09 13.61
N PRO A 126 9.71 -9.40 12.39
CA PRO A 126 9.29 -8.81 11.12
C PRO A 126 7.89 -9.28 10.71
N ASP A 127 7.04 -8.33 10.30
CA ASP A 127 5.69 -8.60 9.81
C ASP A 127 5.70 -8.49 8.28
N TYR A 128 6.02 -9.59 7.60
CA TYR A 128 6.12 -9.61 6.15
C TYR A 128 4.75 -9.69 5.47
N THR A 129 4.51 -8.76 4.54
CA THR A 129 3.31 -8.77 3.71
C THR A 129 3.70 -8.67 2.23
N LEU A 130 2.98 -9.38 1.36
CA LEU A 130 3.21 -9.29 -0.07
C LEU A 130 2.49 -8.05 -0.60
N ARG A 131 3.24 -7.01 -0.93
CA ARG A 131 2.69 -5.70 -1.29
C ARG A 131 3.11 -5.21 -2.67
N LEU A 132 4.23 -5.70 -3.20
CA LEU A 132 4.77 -5.32 -4.50
C LEU A 132 4.73 -6.53 -5.44
N PHE A 133 4.09 -6.39 -6.60
CA PHE A 133 3.96 -7.52 -7.52
C PHE A 133 3.69 -7.05 -8.95
N ARG A 134 3.99 -7.92 -9.92
CA ARG A 134 3.58 -7.72 -11.32
C ARG A 134 2.07 -7.83 -11.42
N LYS A 135 1.44 -6.84 -12.03
CA LYS A 135 -0.01 -6.78 -12.16
C LYS A 135 -0.60 -8.01 -12.86
N ASP A 136 0.07 -8.52 -13.89
CA ASP A 136 -0.36 -9.70 -14.65
C ASP A 136 -0.14 -11.03 -13.91
N LYS A 137 0.56 -11.02 -12.77
CA LYS A 137 0.89 -12.20 -11.98
C LYS A 137 0.21 -12.24 -10.62
N GLY A 138 -0.26 -11.11 -10.11
CA GLY A 138 -0.79 -11.01 -8.76
C GLY A 138 -2.27 -10.61 -8.70
N LYS A 139 -2.95 -11.10 -7.68
CA LYS A 139 -4.34 -10.71 -7.38
C LYS A 139 -4.61 -10.87 -5.90
N MET A 140 -5.64 -10.17 -5.41
CA MET A 140 -6.14 -10.37 -4.05
C MET A 140 -6.89 -11.69 -3.94
N GLN A 141 -6.60 -12.45 -2.90
CA GLN A 141 -7.43 -13.59 -2.52
C GLN A 141 -8.56 -13.08 -1.64
N ILE A 142 -9.81 -13.25 -2.11
CA ILE A 142 -11.00 -12.84 -1.37
C ILE A 142 -11.36 -13.96 -0.40
N ARG A 143 -11.05 -13.76 0.90
CA ARG A 143 -11.44 -14.66 2.00
C ARG A 143 -12.06 -13.82 3.11
N GLU A 144 -12.95 -14.45 3.88
CA GLU A 144 -13.72 -13.73 4.92
C GLU A 144 -12.88 -13.17 6.07
N VAL A 145 -11.72 -13.77 6.35
CA VAL A 145 -10.96 -13.46 7.58
C VAL A 145 -9.59 -12.84 7.33
N HIS A 146 -8.90 -13.19 6.24
CA HIS A 146 -7.56 -12.67 5.95
C HIS A 146 -7.37 -12.45 4.45
N GLU A 147 -7.38 -11.19 4.04
CA GLU A 147 -7.02 -10.86 2.67
C GLU A 147 -5.50 -10.95 2.48
N LYS A 148 -5.08 -11.50 1.36
CA LYS A 148 -3.68 -11.51 0.96
C LYS A 148 -3.54 -11.48 -0.55
N VAL A 149 -2.40 -10.99 -1.02
CA VAL A 149 -2.04 -11.08 -2.43
C VAL A 149 -1.50 -12.47 -2.74
N ILE A 150 -1.96 -13.05 -3.84
CA ILE A 150 -1.42 -14.29 -4.39
C ILE A 150 -0.69 -13.95 -5.68
N VAL A 151 0.55 -14.40 -5.82
CA VAL A 151 1.36 -14.21 -7.02
C VAL A 151 1.60 -15.57 -7.68
N ASN A 152 1.26 -15.65 -8.97
CA ASN A 152 1.58 -16.81 -9.79
C ASN A 152 2.98 -16.64 -10.39
N GLY A 153 4.00 -17.03 -9.64
CA GLY A 153 5.38 -16.86 -10.02
C GLY A 153 6.32 -16.94 -8.82
N LYS A 154 7.54 -16.48 -9.00
CA LYS A 154 8.53 -16.43 -7.92
C LYS A 154 8.34 -15.18 -7.07
N VAL A 155 8.41 -15.34 -5.76
CA VAL A 155 8.35 -14.22 -4.81
C VAL A 155 9.67 -14.12 -4.03
N GLY A 156 10.11 -12.90 -3.81
CA GLY A 156 11.31 -12.59 -3.04
C GLY A 156 10.98 -11.74 -1.83
N TYR A 157 12.03 -11.19 -1.21
CA TYR A 157 11.91 -10.40 0.02
C TYR A 157 12.67 -9.08 -0.13
N VAL A 158 12.06 -8.03 0.40
CA VAL A 158 12.68 -6.72 0.55
C VAL A 158 13.13 -6.58 2.00
N LYS A 159 14.23 -5.90 2.25
CA LYS A 159 14.80 -5.70 3.59
C LYS A 159 14.25 -4.46 4.29
N GLU A 160 14.09 -3.37 3.53
CA GLU A 160 13.62 -2.10 4.08
C GLU A 160 12.11 -2.17 4.36
N PRO A 161 11.65 -1.66 5.50
CA PRO A 161 10.25 -1.80 5.89
C PRO A 161 9.34 -0.68 5.37
N ILE A 162 8.04 -1.02 5.25
CA ILE A 162 6.96 -0.04 5.28
C ILE A 162 6.75 0.39 6.74
N LEU A 163 6.60 1.69 6.98
CA LEU A 163 6.22 2.20 8.31
C LEU A 163 4.70 2.18 8.46
N HIS A 164 4.20 1.55 9.50
CA HIS A 164 2.76 1.42 9.76
C HIS A 164 2.41 2.04 11.12
N TYR A 165 1.55 3.06 11.08
CA TYR A 165 1.11 3.80 12.27
C TYR A 165 -0.31 3.36 12.65
N THR A 166 -0.41 2.28 13.44
CA THR A 166 -1.69 1.63 13.76
C THR A 166 -2.61 2.55 14.56
N TYR A 167 -2.08 3.16 15.61
CA TYR A 167 -2.81 4.12 16.45
C TYR A 167 -1.87 5.26 16.84
N GLN A 168 -2.30 6.48 16.62
CA GLN A 168 -1.52 7.67 16.98
C GLN A 168 -1.93 8.23 18.35
N THR A 169 -3.19 8.04 18.74
CA THR A 169 -3.73 8.45 20.04
C THR A 169 -4.64 7.35 20.59
N PHE A 170 -5.05 7.47 21.86
CA PHE A 170 -6.01 6.55 22.46
C PHE A 170 -7.45 6.76 21.93
N GLU A 171 -7.69 7.81 21.18
CA GLU A 171 -8.99 8.14 20.59
C GLU A 171 -9.12 7.65 19.13
N ASP A 172 -8.04 7.09 18.54
CA ASP A 172 -8.01 6.60 17.17
C ASP A 172 -8.61 5.14 17.05
#